data_b7885f2c602057d79f0362a1c2bb2dea
#
_entry.id   b7885f2c602057d79f0362a1c2bb2dea
#
_cell.length_a   1.000
_cell.length_b   1.000
_cell.length_c   1.000
_cell.angle_alpha   90.00
_cell.angle_beta   90.00
_cell.angle_gamma   90.00
#
_symmetry.space_group_name_H-M   'P 1'
#
loop_
_entity.id
_entity.type
_entity.pdbx_description
1 polymer ?
#
loop_
_entity_poly.entity_id
_entity_poly.type
_entity_poly.pdbx_seq_one_letter_code
_entity_poly.pdbx_strand_id
1 'polypeptide(L)'
;MTEIRNAVCSWRMALAVFLVVAILMNPFYLDIVFLKNMWSYMSHYDVLDLITTPMALSGFVPFACIFPMLPCGTRFAEEYNSNYIRFTLPRSGRISYITRKILANLIAGGCVTAFAFAIVFTFLAIGGKAVTPDTEISEFYVNTIWMPYVLIWGGKFVLFLKVLLAFLHGAIWSLMALLVSAIYTNRYAAIVFPFVIYQVLWNVWQGKAINPVYLLRGDWAGYSALYVPYAIQGLVILLLVILNGIFLWRKCNGK
;
A
#
# COMPACT_ATOMS: atom_id res chain seq x y z
N MET A 1 6.59 -21.68 3.22
CA MET A 1 6.42 -21.14 1.85
C MET A 1 4.99 -21.26 1.29
N THR A 2 4.24 -22.31 1.63
CA THR A 2 2.85 -22.50 1.16
C THR A 2 1.88 -21.37 1.54
N GLU A 3 1.95 -20.80 2.76
CA GLU A 3 1.05 -19.71 3.18
C GLU A 3 1.27 -18.42 2.40
N ILE A 4 2.53 -18.01 2.17
CA ILE A 4 2.84 -16.82 1.37
C ILE A 4 2.35 -17.02 -0.06
N ARG A 5 2.63 -18.17 -0.67
CA ARG A 5 2.13 -18.49 -2.01
C ARG A 5 0.60 -18.45 -2.07
N ASN A 6 -0.07 -19.06 -1.11
CA ASN A 6 -1.54 -19.06 -1.04
C ASN A 6 -2.13 -17.67 -0.75
N ALA A 7 -1.37 -16.77 -0.14
CA ALA A 7 -1.76 -15.39 0.08
C ALA A 7 -1.64 -14.57 -1.20
N VAL A 8 -0.48 -14.64 -1.85
CA VAL A 8 -0.18 -13.85 -3.07
C VAL A 8 -0.92 -14.39 -4.30
N CYS A 9 -1.05 -15.72 -4.44
CA CYS A 9 -1.76 -16.33 -5.57
C CYS A 9 -3.27 -16.54 -5.29
N SER A 10 -3.86 -15.78 -4.37
CA SER A 10 -5.28 -15.93 -4.02
C SER A 10 -6.18 -15.07 -4.93
N TRP A 11 -7.41 -15.53 -5.15
CA TRP A 11 -8.45 -14.73 -5.80
C TRP A 11 -8.67 -13.38 -5.11
N ARG A 12 -8.62 -13.36 -3.76
CA ARG A 12 -8.76 -12.13 -2.97
C ARG A 12 -7.66 -11.11 -3.30
N MET A 13 -6.44 -11.58 -3.58
CA MET A 13 -5.32 -10.74 -4.02
C MET A 13 -5.58 -10.14 -5.40
N ALA A 14 -5.97 -10.97 -6.37
CA ALA A 14 -6.28 -10.52 -7.72
C ALA A 14 -7.43 -9.50 -7.73
N LEU A 15 -8.49 -9.77 -6.97
CA LEU A 15 -9.61 -8.85 -6.80
C LEU A 15 -9.16 -7.52 -6.17
N ALA A 16 -8.33 -7.55 -5.12
CA ALA A 16 -7.85 -6.35 -4.47
C ALA A 16 -6.99 -5.48 -5.41
N VAL A 17 -6.07 -6.10 -6.15
CA VAL A 17 -5.25 -5.40 -7.16
C VAL A 17 -6.14 -4.80 -8.25
N PHE A 18 -7.09 -5.57 -8.78
CA PHE A 18 -8.02 -5.10 -9.80
C PHE A 18 -8.83 -3.88 -9.32
N LEU A 19 -9.37 -3.93 -8.11
CA LEU A 19 -10.14 -2.82 -7.54
C LEU A 19 -9.28 -1.56 -7.37
N VAL A 20 -8.04 -1.68 -6.90
CA VAL A 20 -7.13 -0.54 -6.76
C VAL A 20 -6.80 0.04 -8.13
N VAL A 21 -6.49 -0.79 -9.14
CA VAL A 21 -6.23 -0.33 -10.51
C VAL A 21 -7.46 0.39 -11.07
N ALA A 22 -8.66 -0.20 -10.93
CA ALA A 22 -9.90 0.38 -11.43
C ALA A 22 -10.18 1.76 -10.80
N ILE A 23 -9.97 1.90 -9.48
CA ILE A 23 -10.16 3.18 -8.79
C ILE A 23 -9.11 4.19 -9.22
N LEU A 24 -7.83 3.82 -9.31
CA LEU A 24 -6.77 4.73 -9.74
C LEU A 24 -6.94 5.19 -11.19
N MET A 25 -7.53 4.35 -12.05
CA MET A 25 -7.82 4.70 -13.44
C MET A 25 -9.13 5.49 -13.61
N ASN A 26 -9.96 5.62 -12.56
CA ASN A 26 -11.24 6.31 -12.63
C ASN A 26 -11.15 7.78 -13.13
N PRO A 27 -10.15 8.61 -12.75
CA PRO A 27 -10.03 9.97 -13.29
C PRO A 27 -9.86 10.02 -14.81
N PHE A 28 -9.29 8.96 -15.38
CA PHE A 28 -9.11 8.84 -16.83
C PHE A 28 -10.30 8.17 -17.54
N TYR A 29 -11.35 7.81 -16.79
CA TYR A 29 -12.51 7.10 -17.35
C TYR A 29 -13.18 7.88 -18.48
N LEU A 30 -13.42 9.18 -18.29
CA LEU A 30 -13.97 10.04 -19.32
C LEU A 30 -13.04 10.11 -20.53
N ASP A 31 -11.75 10.20 -20.28
CA ASP A 31 -10.73 10.21 -21.32
C ASP A 31 -10.65 8.86 -22.03
N ILE A 32 -10.79 7.74 -21.35
CA ILE A 32 -10.82 6.41 -21.96
C ILE A 32 -12.09 6.17 -22.79
N VAL A 33 -13.25 6.60 -22.29
CA VAL A 33 -14.55 6.36 -22.95
C VAL A 33 -14.80 7.35 -24.10
N PHE A 34 -14.41 8.61 -23.93
CA PHE A 34 -14.64 9.66 -24.93
C PHE A 34 -13.45 9.92 -25.85
N LEU A 35 -12.24 9.44 -25.49
CA LEU A 35 -11.06 9.75 -26.25
C LEU A 35 -10.64 8.60 -27.17
N LYS A 36 -10.95 8.73 -28.43
CA LYS A 36 -10.08 8.25 -29.50
C LYS A 36 -8.64 8.82 -29.39
N ASN A 37 -8.41 9.78 -28.51
CA ASN A 37 -7.21 10.60 -28.39
C ASN A 37 -6.51 10.52 -27.02
N MET A 38 -6.74 9.46 -26.23
CA MET A 38 -6.07 9.30 -24.93
C MET A 38 -4.53 9.36 -25.04
N TRP A 39 -3.97 8.75 -26.07
CA TRP A 39 -2.54 8.81 -26.35
C TRP A 39 -2.06 10.22 -26.68
N SER A 40 -2.85 10.98 -27.43
CA SER A 40 -2.54 12.39 -27.72
C SER A 40 -2.56 13.24 -26.44
N TYR A 41 -3.54 13.04 -25.57
CA TYR A 41 -3.60 13.71 -24.27
C TYR A 41 -2.38 13.37 -23.42
N MET A 42 -2.10 12.08 -23.21
CA MET A 42 -0.96 11.62 -22.40
C MET A 42 0.39 12.11 -22.94
N SER A 43 0.53 12.24 -24.28
CA SER A 43 1.76 12.73 -24.90
C SER A 43 2.06 14.21 -24.66
N HIS A 44 1.12 14.99 -24.13
CA HIS A 44 1.31 16.40 -23.80
C HIS A 44 1.79 16.62 -22.35
N TYR A 45 1.56 15.65 -21.47
CA TYR A 45 1.91 15.75 -20.05
C TYR A 45 3.12 14.91 -19.69
N ASP A 46 3.88 15.37 -18.71
CA ASP A 46 4.96 14.60 -18.11
C ASP A 46 4.41 13.40 -17.34
N VAL A 47 5.17 12.30 -17.33
CA VAL A 47 4.82 11.09 -16.58
C VAL A 47 4.54 11.38 -15.11
N LEU A 48 5.26 12.32 -14.50
CA LEU A 48 5.07 12.68 -13.10
C LEU A 48 3.74 13.40 -12.86
N ASP A 49 3.31 14.27 -13.76
CA ASP A 49 2.01 14.94 -13.70
C ASP A 49 0.87 13.94 -13.88
N LEU A 50 1.01 13.04 -14.86
CA LEU A 50 0.02 11.97 -15.08
C LEU A 50 -0.18 11.08 -13.87
N ILE A 51 0.85 10.87 -13.03
CA ILE A 51 0.78 10.03 -11.83
C ILE A 51 0.14 10.75 -10.65
N THR A 52 0.28 12.06 -10.55
CA THR A 52 -0.37 12.84 -9.48
C THR A 52 -1.89 12.85 -9.64
N THR A 53 -2.40 12.85 -10.86
CA THR A 53 -3.84 12.86 -11.15
C THR A 53 -4.59 11.67 -10.52
N PRO A 54 -4.19 10.39 -10.71
CA PRO A 54 -4.81 9.26 -10.02
C PRO A 54 -4.73 9.37 -8.50
N MET A 55 -3.61 9.83 -7.98
CA MET A 55 -3.42 9.95 -6.53
C MET A 55 -4.26 11.06 -5.89
N ALA A 56 -4.57 12.13 -6.65
CA ALA A 56 -5.33 13.27 -6.15
C ALA A 56 -6.84 13.11 -6.37
N LEU A 57 -7.25 12.63 -7.55
CA LEU A 57 -8.65 12.71 -8.02
C LEU A 57 -9.41 11.37 -8.02
N SER A 58 -8.73 10.22 -7.87
CA SER A 58 -9.37 8.91 -8.01
C SER A 58 -10.32 8.52 -6.87
N GLY A 59 -10.30 9.23 -5.74
CA GLY A 59 -10.98 8.78 -4.53
C GLY A 59 -10.32 7.56 -3.86
N PHE A 60 -9.14 7.14 -4.32
CA PHE A 60 -8.39 6.01 -3.73
C PHE A 60 -7.94 6.29 -2.30
N VAL A 61 -7.47 7.51 -2.06
CA VAL A 61 -6.84 7.91 -0.80
C VAL A 61 -7.69 7.60 0.44
N PRO A 62 -9.00 7.91 0.51
CA PRO A 62 -9.83 7.58 1.67
C PRO A 62 -9.92 6.09 1.97
N PHE A 63 -9.76 5.24 0.97
CA PHE A 63 -9.91 3.78 1.07
C PHE A 63 -8.59 3.01 0.92
N ALA A 64 -7.47 3.71 0.81
CA ALA A 64 -6.15 3.12 0.54
C ALA A 64 -5.74 2.02 1.53
N CYS A 65 -6.21 2.08 2.78
CA CYS A 65 -5.92 1.09 3.80
C CYS A 65 -6.74 -0.21 3.66
N ILE A 66 -7.93 -0.18 3.00
CA ILE A 66 -8.84 -1.34 2.95
C ILE A 66 -8.28 -2.44 2.05
N PHE A 67 -7.83 -2.10 0.86
CA PHE A 67 -7.44 -3.08 -0.15
C PHE A 67 -6.30 -4.01 0.28
N PRO A 68 -5.22 -3.51 0.93
CA PRO A 68 -4.14 -4.36 1.43
C PRO A 68 -4.57 -5.40 2.47
N MET A 69 -5.67 -5.15 3.18
CA MET A 69 -6.18 -6.05 4.22
C MET A 69 -6.94 -7.25 3.65
N LEU A 70 -7.50 -7.14 2.44
CA LEU A 70 -8.40 -8.15 1.85
C LEU A 70 -7.76 -9.54 1.68
N PRO A 71 -6.50 -9.71 1.25
CA PRO A 71 -5.92 -11.03 1.03
C PRO A 71 -5.75 -11.86 2.31
N CYS A 72 -5.29 -11.22 3.38
CA CYS A 72 -4.81 -11.93 4.57
C CYS A 72 -5.28 -11.38 5.92
N GLY A 73 -5.72 -10.12 6.00
CA GLY A 73 -6.01 -9.44 7.27
C GLY A 73 -7.03 -10.16 8.15
N THR A 74 -8.02 -10.81 7.55
CA THR A 74 -9.09 -11.54 8.26
C THR A 74 -8.79 -13.00 8.53
N ARG A 75 -7.78 -13.60 7.86
CA ARG A 75 -7.54 -15.05 7.91
C ARG A 75 -7.25 -15.58 9.31
N PHE A 76 -6.55 -14.83 10.15
CA PHE A 76 -6.28 -15.28 11.51
C PHE A 76 -7.58 -15.41 12.32
N ALA A 77 -8.50 -14.44 12.23
CA ALA A 77 -9.78 -14.51 12.90
C ALA A 77 -10.63 -15.69 12.38
N GLU A 78 -10.62 -15.95 11.07
CA GLU A 78 -11.31 -17.08 10.45
C GLU A 78 -10.77 -18.42 10.97
N GLU A 79 -9.44 -18.60 11.01
CA GLU A 79 -8.79 -19.81 11.50
C GLU A 79 -8.98 -20.01 13.01
N TYR A 80 -9.00 -18.92 13.77
CA TYR A 80 -9.23 -18.95 15.21
C TYR A 80 -10.65 -19.40 15.53
N ASN A 81 -11.65 -18.85 14.86
CA ASN A 81 -13.06 -19.14 15.07
C ASN A 81 -13.47 -20.54 14.58
N SER A 82 -12.84 -21.02 13.49
CA SER A 82 -13.04 -22.40 12.99
C SER A 82 -12.27 -23.47 13.78
N ASN A 83 -11.56 -23.08 14.84
CA ASN A 83 -10.65 -23.96 15.58
C ASN A 83 -9.52 -24.62 14.74
N TYR A 84 -9.32 -24.17 13.50
CA TYR A 84 -8.29 -24.71 12.61
C TYR A 84 -6.86 -24.56 13.20
N ILE A 85 -6.67 -23.56 14.03
CA ILE A 85 -5.41 -23.31 14.75
C ILE A 85 -4.99 -24.53 15.60
N ARG A 86 -5.94 -25.26 16.21
CA ARG A 86 -5.65 -26.45 17.03
C ARG A 86 -4.97 -27.57 16.24
N PHE A 87 -5.23 -27.65 14.94
CA PHE A 87 -4.62 -28.66 14.07
C PHE A 87 -3.30 -28.19 13.46
N THR A 88 -3.14 -26.88 13.27
CA THR A 88 -1.94 -26.33 12.61
C THR A 88 -0.80 -26.06 13.57
N LEU A 89 -1.07 -25.62 14.79
CA LEU A 89 -0.05 -25.33 15.80
C LEU A 89 0.85 -26.53 16.15
N PRO A 90 0.30 -27.76 16.43
CA PRO A 90 1.15 -28.91 16.75
C PRO A 90 2.05 -29.34 15.60
N ARG A 91 1.59 -29.16 14.35
CA ARG A 91 2.32 -29.59 13.15
C ARG A 91 3.43 -28.62 12.73
N SER A 92 3.23 -27.32 12.92
CA SER A 92 4.16 -26.30 12.43
C SER A 92 5.07 -25.71 13.51
N GLY A 93 4.73 -25.89 14.78
CA GLY A 93 5.33 -25.17 15.89
C GLY A 93 4.86 -23.71 15.96
N ARG A 94 4.76 -23.17 17.17
CA ARG A 94 4.17 -21.83 17.44
C ARG A 94 4.94 -20.71 16.76
N ILE A 95 6.26 -20.67 16.93
CA ILE A 95 7.11 -19.62 16.34
C ILE A 95 6.96 -19.60 14.82
N SER A 96 7.09 -20.76 14.20
CA SER A 96 6.97 -20.89 12.74
C SER A 96 5.59 -20.48 12.23
N TYR A 97 4.52 -20.82 12.94
CA TYR A 97 3.16 -20.39 12.61
C TYR A 97 3.04 -18.85 12.65
N ILE A 98 3.44 -18.22 13.75
CA ILE A 98 3.35 -16.76 13.96
C ILE A 98 4.17 -16.01 12.90
N THR A 99 5.43 -16.42 12.70
CA THR A 99 6.31 -15.79 11.71
C THR A 99 5.74 -15.88 10.29
N ARG A 100 5.19 -17.05 9.91
CA ARG A 100 4.54 -17.21 8.59
C ARG A 100 3.32 -16.31 8.43
N LYS A 101 2.51 -16.14 9.48
CA LYS A 101 1.34 -15.24 9.45
C LYS A 101 1.75 -13.78 9.28
N ILE A 102 2.74 -13.31 10.03
CA ILE A 102 3.26 -11.96 9.93
C ILE A 102 3.84 -11.71 8.53
N LEU A 103 4.71 -12.60 8.05
CA LEU A 103 5.32 -12.47 6.73
C LEU A 103 4.29 -12.55 5.60
N ALA A 104 3.31 -13.44 5.70
CA ALA A 104 2.25 -13.54 4.69
C ALA A 104 1.42 -12.26 4.59
N ASN A 105 1.07 -11.64 5.74
CA ASN A 105 0.34 -10.38 5.76
C ASN A 105 1.20 -9.22 5.22
N LEU A 106 2.45 -9.10 5.66
CA LEU A 106 3.38 -8.07 5.20
C LEU A 106 3.55 -8.13 3.68
N ILE A 107 3.87 -9.31 3.15
CA ILE A 107 4.13 -9.47 1.71
C ILE A 107 2.84 -9.32 0.90
N ALA A 108 1.75 -9.99 1.28
CA ALA A 108 0.52 -9.94 0.51
C ALA A 108 -0.08 -8.52 0.50
N GLY A 109 -0.14 -7.85 1.67
CA GLY A 109 -0.65 -6.48 1.74
C GLY A 109 0.22 -5.48 0.98
N GLY A 110 1.55 -5.59 1.11
CA GLY A 110 2.49 -4.77 0.34
C GLY A 110 2.38 -5.00 -1.17
N CYS A 111 2.25 -6.25 -1.60
CA CYS A 111 2.11 -6.59 -3.01
C CYS A 111 0.80 -6.09 -3.64
N VAL A 112 -0.33 -6.00 -2.90
CA VAL A 112 -1.59 -5.44 -3.44
C VAL A 112 -1.38 -4.04 -3.96
N THR A 113 -0.87 -3.16 -3.12
CA THR A 113 -0.66 -1.75 -3.48
C THR A 113 0.49 -1.59 -4.45
N ALA A 114 1.61 -2.30 -4.25
CA ALA A 114 2.76 -2.22 -5.15
C ALA A 114 2.42 -2.68 -6.57
N PHE A 115 1.73 -3.80 -6.76
CA PHE A 115 1.36 -4.28 -8.09
C PHE A 115 0.35 -3.36 -8.77
N ALA A 116 -0.66 -2.87 -8.02
CA ALA A 116 -1.62 -1.94 -8.58
C ALA A 116 -0.94 -0.64 -9.04
N PHE A 117 -0.08 -0.07 -8.22
CA PHE A 117 0.69 1.13 -8.57
C PHE A 117 1.65 0.88 -9.73
N ALA A 118 2.36 -0.26 -9.72
CA ALA A 118 3.25 -0.63 -10.81
C ALA A 118 2.50 -0.75 -12.16
N ILE A 119 1.31 -1.37 -12.17
CA ILE A 119 0.48 -1.50 -13.37
C ILE A 119 0.07 -0.12 -13.88
N VAL A 120 -0.51 0.73 -13.01
CA VAL A 120 -0.97 2.07 -13.39
C VAL A 120 0.19 2.93 -13.85
N PHE A 121 1.29 2.97 -13.09
CA PHE A 121 2.46 3.77 -13.43
C PHE A 121 3.15 3.32 -14.72
N THR A 122 3.23 2.01 -14.95
CA THR A 122 3.76 1.49 -16.21
C THR A 122 2.89 1.90 -17.39
N PHE A 123 1.56 1.82 -17.25
CA PHE A 123 0.62 2.24 -18.27
C PHE A 123 0.80 3.74 -18.59
N LEU A 124 0.84 4.60 -17.57
CA LEU A 124 1.03 6.03 -17.72
C LEU A 124 2.43 6.38 -18.27
N ALA A 125 3.46 5.62 -17.89
CA ALA A 125 4.83 5.84 -18.37
C ALA A 125 5.03 5.46 -19.85
N ILE A 126 4.18 4.59 -20.40
CA ILE A 126 4.21 4.26 -21.84
C ILE A 126 3.62 5.42 -22.68
N GLY A 127 2.57 6.09 -22.17
CA GLY A 127 1.88 7.17 -22.88
C GLY A 127 2.44 8.57 -22.63
N GLY A 128 3.04 8.81 -21.45
CA GLY A 128 3.54 10.12 -21.05
C GLY A 128 4.92 10.46 -21.57
N LYS A 129 5.24 11.75 -21.62
CA LYS A 129 6.59 12.23 -21.95
C LYS A 129 7.60 11.81 -20.86
N ALA A 130 8.77 11.38 -21.28
CA ALA A 130 9.87 11.18 -20.35
C ALA A 130 10.31 12.53 -19.77
N VAL A 131 10.45 12.60 -18.46
CA VAL A 131 11.03 13.76 -17.79
C VAL A 131 12.53 13.75 -18.08
N THR A 132 13.00 14.77 -18.80
CA THR A 132 14.42 15.03 -19.03
C THR A 132 14.83 16.28 -18.27
N PRO A 133 16.14 16.48 -17.99
CA PRO A 133 16.62 17.69 -17.31
C PRO A 133 16.19 19.01 -17.98
N ASP A 134 15.90 18.98 -19.28
CA ASP A 134 15.53 20.15 -20.09
C ASP A 134 14.02 20.36 -20.18
N THR A 135 13.19 19.47 -19.63
CA THR A 135 11.74 19.64 -19.60
C THR A 135 11.33 20.59 -18.48
N GLU A 136 10.36 21.47 -18.76
CA GLU A 136 9.67 22.21 -17.71
C GLU A 136 9.00 21.19 -16.78
N ILE A 137 9.54 21.08 -15.57
CA ILE A 137 9.02 20.17 -14.55
C ILE A 137 7.85 20.89 -13.88
N SER A 138 6.75 20.19 -13.70
CA SER A 138 5.57 20.70 -13.02
C SER A 138 5.95 21.38 -11.70
N GLU A 139 5.37 22.57 -11.45
CA GLU A 139 5.56 23.34 -10.21
C GLU A 139 5.29 22.49 -8.95
N PHE A 140 4.45 21.48 -9.08
CA PHE A 140 4.13 20.54 -8.01
C PHE A 140 5.37 19.77 -7.51
N TYR A 141 6.31 19.43 -8.39
CA TYR A 141 7.53 18.69 -8.03
C TYR A 141 8.70 19.59 -7.64
N VAL A 142 8.70 20.86 -8.03
CA VAL A 142 9.81 21.81 -7.77
C VAL A 142 10.12 21.91 -6.27
N ASN A 143 9.12 21.86 -5.41
CA ASN A 143 9.26 21.98 -3.96
C ASN A 143 9.23 20.62 -3.22
N THR A 144 9.37 19.49 -3.93
CA THR A 144 9.36 18.17 -3.31
C THR A 144 10.76 17.57 -3.20
N ILE A 145 10.91 16.61 -2.28
CA ILE A 145 12.15 15.83 -2.13
C ILE A 145 12.52 15.02 -3.39
N TRP A 146 11.61 14.89 -4.34
CA TRP A 146 11.84 14.11 -5.56
C TRP A 146 12.65 14.85 -6.60
N MET A 147 12.63 16.18 -6.59
CA MET A 147 13.24 17.02 -7.63
C MET A 147 14.72 16.69 -7.92
N PRO A 148 15.62 16.60 -6.94
CA PRO A 148 17.03 16.27 -7.21
C PRO A 148 17.19 14.91 -7.89
N TYR A 149 16.33 13.94 -7.53
CA TYR A 149 16.41 12.58 -8.04
C TYR A 149 15.81 12.46 -9.45
N VAL A 150 14.78 13.25 -9.75
CA VAL A 150 14.23 13.36 -11.11
C VAL A 150 15.29 13.89 -12.07
N LEU A 151 16.04 14.91 -11.69
CA LEU A 151 17.10 15.51 -12.51
C LEU A 151 18.29 14.58 -12.74
N ILE A 152 18.67 13.78 -11.71
CA ILE A 152 19.87 12.91 -11.79
C ILE A 152 19.50 11.54 -12.43
N TRP A 153 18.39 10.93 -12.01
CA TRP A 153 18.04 9.53 -12.33
C TRP A 153 16.86 9.40 -13.30
N GLY A 154 16.18 10.53 -13.59
CA GLY A 154 14.98 10.57 -14.43
C GLY A 154 13.70 10.14 -13.71
N GLY A 155 12.55 10.49 -14.32
CA GLY A 155 11.22 10.22 -13.76
C GLY A 155 10.93 8.74 -13.51
N LYS A 156 11.46 7.83 -14.34
CA LYS A 156 11.25 6.37 -14.19
C LYS A 156 11.79 5.81 -12.88
N PHE A 157 12.90 6.33 -12.39
CA PHE A 157 13.46 5.92 -11.09
C PHE A 157 12.56 6.37 -9.93
N VAL A 158 12.02 7.58 -10.02
CA VAL A 158 11.06 8.10 -9.03
C VAL A 158 9.81 7.22 -8.98
N LEU A 159 9.33 6.72 -10.13
CA LEU A 159 8.20 5.79 -10.16
C LEU A 159 8.49 4.51 -9.38
N PHE A 160 9.65 3.91 -9.58
CA PHE A 160 10.06 2.72 -8.83
C PHE A 160 10.07 2.99 -7.32
N LEU A 161 10.60 4.12 -6.90
CA LEU A 161 10.60 4.52 -5.49
C LEU A 161 9.18 4.72 -4.95
N LYS A 162 8.27 5.33 -5.71
CA LYS A 162 6.86 5.47 -5.30
C LYS A 162 6.14 4.11 -5.18
N VAL A 163 6.44 3.14 -6.04
CA VAL A 163 5.94 1.76 -5.91
C VAL A 163 6.43 1.11 -4.62
N LEU A 164 7.68 1.38 -4.22
CA LEU A 164 8.23 0.89 -2.94
C LEU A 164 7.51 1.53 -1.73
N LEU A 165 7.20 2.84 -1.78
CA LEU A 165 6.37 3.48 -0.74
C LEU A 165 4.98 2.85 -0.65
N ALA A 166 4.35 2.59 -1.79
CA ALA A 166 3.06 1.91 -1.83
C ALA A 166 3.14 0.51 -1.22
N PHE A 167 4.23 -0.25 -1.46
CA PHE A 167 4.47 -1.54 -0.82
C PHE A 167 4.50 -1.43 0.71
N LEU A 168 5.30 -0.49 1.24
CA LEU A 168 5.42 -0.29 2.68
C LEU A 168 4.07 0.14 3.29
N HIS A 169 3.35 1.03 2.62
CA HIS A 169 2.00 1.45 3.05
C HIS A 169 1.03 0.27 3.14
N GLY A 170 0.98 -0.56 2.10
CA GLY A 170 0.12 -1.75 2.10
C GLY A 170 0.50 -2.77 3.18
N ALA A 171 1.80 -2.94 3.43
CA ALA A 171 2.30 -3.80 4.50
C ALA A 171 1.85 -3.32 5.88
N ILE A 172 1.90 -2.01 6.15
CA ILE A 172 1.44 -1.42 7.42
C ILE A 172 -0.02 -1.78 7.67
N TRP A 173 -0.92 -1.50 6.72
CA TRP A 173 -2.36 -1.68 6.93
C TRP A 173 -2.77 -3.15 6.99
N SER A 174 -2.11 -4.03 6.24
CA SER A 174 -2.31 -5.47 6.37
C SER A 174 -1.85 -6.01 7.73
N LEU A 175 -0.71 -5.53 8.26
CA LEU A 175 -0.25 -5.88 9.61
C LEU A 175 -1.15 -5.32 10.70
N MET A 176 -1.72 -4.12 10.52
CA MET A 176 -2.73 -3.55 11.43
C MET A 176 -3.98 -4.44 11.47
N ALA A 177 -4.47 -4.91 10.34
CA ALA A 177 -5.60 -5.82 10.29
C ALA A 177 -5.30 -7.16 11.00
N LEU A 178 -4.09 -7.70 10.83
CA LEU A 178 -3.65 -8.89 11.55
C LEU A 178 -3.62 -8.65 13.07
N LEU A 179 -3.11 -7.50 13.52
CA LEU A 179 -3.07 -7.13 14.94
C LEU A 179 -4.47 -7.04 15.53
N VAL A 180 -5.38 -6.36 14.85
CA VAL A 180 -6.78 -6.26 15.29
C VAL A 180 -7.43 -7.63 15.32
N SER A 181 -7.19 -8.49 14.33
CA SER A 181 -7.71 -9.85 14.30
C SER A 181 -7.16 -10.74 15.43
N ALA A 182 -5.94 -10.47 15.91
CA ALA A 182 -5.36 -11.16 17.06
C ALA A 182 -5.97 -10.70 18.39
N ILE A 183 -6.34 -9.42 18.51
CA ILE A 183 -7.00 -8.85 19.69
C ILE A 183 -8.47 -9.27 19.71
N TYR A 184 -9.20 -8.91 18.66
CA TYR A 184 -10.62 -9.18 18.46
C TYR A 184 -10.76 -10.26 17.38
N THR A 185 -11.13 -11.47 17.75
CA THR A 185 -11.28 -12.60 16.81
C THR A 185 -12.51 -12.46 15.89
N ASN A 186 -12.77 -11.25 15.43
CA ASN A 186 -13.87 -10.91 14.54
C ASN A 186 -13.31 -10.39 13.20
N ARG A 187 -13.72 -11.02 12.09
CA ARG A 187 -13.28 -10.66 10.74
C ARG A 187 -13.69 -9.25 10.31
N TYR A 188 -14.84 -8.78 10.76
CA TYR A 188 -15.32 -7.43 10.44
C TYR A 188 -14.52 -6.38 11.20
N ALA A 189 -14.25 -6.62 12.48
CA ALA A 189 -13.42 -5.75 13.30
C ALA A 189 -12.02 -5.58 12.68
N ALA A 190 -11.44 -6.64 12.14
CA ALA A 190 -10.12 -6.63 11.50
C ALA A 190 -10.03 -5.67 10.29
N ILE A 191 -11.14 -5.32 9.66
CA ILE A 191 -11.17 -4.35 8.55
C ILE A 191 -11.60 -2.97 9.05
N VAL A 192 -12.67 -2.91 9.86
CA VAL A 192 -13.28 -1.64 10.28
C VAL A 192 -12.36 -0.83 11.20
N PHE A 193 -11.71 -1.46 12.19
CA PHE A 193 -10.84 -0.72 13.12
C PHE A 193 -9.63 -0.07 12.44
N PRO A 194 -8.85 -0.77 11.59
CA PRO A 194 -7.76 -0.12 10.87
C PRO A 194 -8.25 1.00 9.94
N PHE A 195 -9.43 0.83 9.33
CA PHE A 195 -10.04 1.88 8.51
C PHE A 195 -10.36 3.14 9.32
N VAL A 196 -11.00 2.98 10.48
CA VAL A 196 -11.29 4.11 11.38
C VAL A 196 -10.00 4.77 11.87
N ILE A 197 -9.00 3.98 12.27
CA ILE A 197 -7.67 4.50 12.66
C ILE A 197 -7.06 5.31 11.52
N TYR A 198 -7.10 4.79 10.28
CA TYR A 198 -6.59 5.49 9.12
C TYR A 198 -7.26 6.85 8.93
N GLN A 199 -8.60 6.90 8.98
CA GLN A 199 -9.36 8.14 8.82
C GLN A 199 -9.05 9.16 9.93
N VAL A 200 -8.92 8.70 11.18
CA VAL A 200 -8.53 9.56 12.30
C VAL A 200 -7.13 10.11 12.09
N LEU A 201 -6.15 9.27 11.77
CA LEU A 201 -4.77 9.71 11.55
C LEU A 201 -4.66 10.67 10.36
N TRP A 202 -5.40 10.42 9.28
CA TRP A 202 -5.43 11.31 8.12
C TRP A 202 -5.94 12.70 8.50
N ASN A 203 -7.04 12.79 9.26
CA ASN A 203 -7.66 14.06 9.62
C ASN A 203 -6.90 14.80 10.73
N VAL A 204 -6.45 14.09 11.76
CA VAL A 204 -5.77 14.69 12.92
C VAL A 204 -4.34 15.14 12.57
N TRP A 205 -3.66 14.40 11.71
CA TRP A 205 -2.26 14.67 11.35
C TRP A 205 -2.10 15.43 10.02
N GLN A 206 -3.07 16.23 9.64
CA GLN A 206 -2.91 17.15 8.51
C GLN A 206 -1.70 18.07 8.73
N GLY A 207 -0.85 18.20 7.69
CA GLY A 207 0.39 18.99 7.78
C GLY A 207 1.52 18.36 8.63
N LYS A 208 1.41 17.09 9.04
CA LYS A 208 2.48 16.37 9.77
C LYS A 208 3.12 15.29 8.90
N ALA A 209 4.42 15.09 9.06
CA ALA A 209 5.21 14.09 8.33
C ALA A 209 4.69 12.65 8.44
N ILE A 210 4.00 12.33 9.54
CA ILE A 210 3.46 11.00 9.85
C ILE A 210 2.05 10.77 9.31
N ASN A 211 1.47 11.73 8.56
CA ASN A 211 0.17 11.54 7.92
C ASN A 211 0.23 10.38 6.92
N PRO A 212 -0.68 9.39 7.02
CA PRO A 212 -0.63 8.19 6.19
C PRO A 212 -0.73 8.48 4.69
N VAL A 213 -1.40 9.57 4.29
CA VAL A 213 -1.52 9.98 2.89
C VAL A 213 -0.19 10.53 2.37
N TYR A 214 0.48 11.38 3.16
CA TYR A 214 1.79 11.90 2.78
C TYR A 214 2.85 10.81 2.74
N LEU A 215 2.77 9.83 3.65
CA LEU A 215 3.64 8.66 3.63
C LEU A 215 3.43 7.80 2.39
N LEU A 216 2.17 7.64 1.92
CA LEU A 216 1.86 6.91 0.70
C LEU A 216 2.38 7.64 -0.55
N ARG A 217 2.17 8.96 -0.62
CA ARG A 217 2.53 9.77 -1.79
C ARG A 217 4.01 10.15 -1.82
N GLY A 218 4.61 10.33 -0.63
CA GLY A 218 5.99 10.78 -0.47
C GLY A 218 6.23 12.23 -0.93
N ASP A 219 5.17 13.05 -1.03
CA ASP A 219 5.20 14.38 -1.62
C ASP A 219 4.98 15.53 -0.63
N TRP A 220 5.09 15.26 0.67
CA TRP A 220 4.99 16.33 1.67
C TRP A 220 6.23 17.23 1.62
N ALA A 221 6.02 18.52 1.39
CA ALA A 221 7.07 19.53 1.24
C ALA A 221 7.97 19.69 2.49
N GLY A 222 7.50 19.25 3.66
CA GLY A 222 8.28 19.29 4.90
C GLY A 222 9.24 18.12 5.13
N TYR A 223 9.34 17.14 4.23
CA TYR A 223 10.37 16.11 4.34
C TYR A 223 11.75 16.71 4.05
N SER A 224 12.70 16.44 4.93
CA SER A 224 14.09 16.93 4.80
C SER A 224 14.92 16.10 3.83
N ALA A 225 14.57 14.84 3.60
CA ALA A 225 15.31 13.92 2.74
C ALA A 225 14.44 12.77 2.24
N LEU A 226 14.87 12.16 1.12
CA LEU A 226 14.15 11.07 0.46
C LEU A 226 13.92 9.83 1.37
N TYR A 227 14.88 9.53 2.25
CA TYR A 227 14.78 8.36 3.12
C TYR A 227 13.76 8.52 4.25
N VAL A 228 13.30 9.74 4.57
CA VAL A 228 12.43 10.02 5.72
C VAL A 228 11.11 9.26 5.65
N PRO A 229 10.30 9.33 4.58
CA PRO A 229 9.05 8.57 4.50
C PRO A 229 9.26 7.06 4.55
N TYR A 230 10.37 6.54 4.04
CA TYR A 230 10.73 5.11 4.12
C TYR A 230 11.10 4.72 5.55
N ALA A 231 11.91 5.53 6.23
CA ALA A 231 12.33 5.28 7.61
C ALA A 231 11.11 5.28 8.56
N ILE A 232 10.21 6.24 8.42
CA ILE A 232 8.98 6.30 9.23
C ILE A 232 8.14 5.04 9.00
N GLN A 233 7.87 4.67 7.75
CA GLN A 233 7.11 3.46 7.44
C GLN A 233 7.81 2.19 7.92
N GLY A 234 9.12 2.10 7.76
CA GLY A 234 9.94 0.98 8.26
C GLY A 234 9.85 0.82 9.78
N LEU A 235 9.93 1.92 10.53
CA LEU A 235 9.76 1.92 11.99
C LEU A 235 8.36 1.48 12.40
N VAL A 236 7.32 1.95 11.72
CA VAL A 236 5.93 1.52 11.97
C VAL A 236 5.76 0.02 11.68
N ILE A 237 6.33 -0.49 10.59
CA ILE A 237 6.30 -1.93 10.28
C ILE A 237 6.99 -2.72 11.38
N LEU A 238 8.18 -2.30 11.82
CA LEU A 238 8.92 -2.97 12.89
C LEU A 238 8.09 -3.04 14.17
N LEU A 239 7.49 -1.92 14.58
CA LEU A 239 6.59 -1.86 15.73
C LEU A 239 5.42 -2.83 15.59
N LEU A 240 4.76 -2.84 14.42
CA LEU A 240 3.62 -3.72 14.16
C LEU A 240 4.03 -5.20 14.15
N VAL A 241 5.21 -5.55 13.64
CA VAL A 241 5.74 -6.92 13.68
C VAL A 241 5.92 -7.38 15.12
N ILE A 242 6.51 -6.54 15.98
CA ILE A 242 6.71 -6.86 17.40
C ILE A 242 5.35 -7.03 18.10
N LEU A 243 4.42 -6.09 17.93
CA LEU A 243 3.08 -6.16 18.55
C LEU A 243 2.32 -7.41 18.06
N ASN A 244 2.31 -7.68 16.76
CA ASN A 244 1.71 -8.91 16.22
C ASN A 244 2.34 -10.16 16.84
N GLY A 245 3.67 -10.20 16.96
CA GLY A 245 4.37 -11.32 17.61
C GLY A 245 3.87 -11.57 19.04
N ILE A 246 3.76 -10.50 19.86
CA ILE A 246 3.31 -10.58 21.26
C ILE A 246 1.85 -11.04 21.35
N PHE A 247 0.93 -10.41 20.58
CA PHE A 247 -0.50 -10.72 20.69
C PHE A 247 -0.84 -12.09 20.11
N LEU A 248 -0.25 -12.49 18.98
CA LEU A 248 -0.43 -13.82 18.42
C LEU A 248 0.15 -14.88 19.36
N TRP A 249 1.31 -14.64 19.99
CA TRP A 249 1.89 -15.55 20.97
C TRP A 249 0.96 -15.79 22.16
N ARG A 250 0.44 -14.69 22.75
CA ARG A 250 -0.53 -14.79 23.86
C ARG A 250 -1.78 -15.58 23.46
N LYS A 251 -2.31 -15.31 22.26
CA LYS A 251 -3.52 -15.97 21.75
C LYS A 251 -3.33 -17.45 21.46
N CYS A 252 -2.15 -17.82 20.96
CA CYS A 252 -1.79 -19.22 20.71
C CYS A 252 -1.45 -20.01 21.99
N ASN A 253 -1.09 -19.35 23.10
CA ASN A 253 -0.85 -19.99 24.38
C ASN A 253 -2.14 -20.31 25.15
N GLY A 254 -3.23 -19.60 24.89
CA GLY A 254 -4.53 -19.81 25.54
C GLY A 254 -5.39 -20.89 24.87
N LYS A 255 -4.86 -21.61 23.88
CA LYS A 255 -5.48 -22.72 23.18
C LYS A 255 -4.57 -23.94 23.17
#